data_746d083eb5550ac4b14206c9f41b1728
#
_entry.id   746d083eb5550ac4b14206c9f41b1728
#
_cell.length_a   1.000
_cell.length_b   1.000
_cell.length_c   1.000
_cell.angle_alpha   90.00
_cell.angle_beta   90.00
_cell.angle_gamma   90.00
#
_symmetry.space_group_name_H-M   'P 1'
#
loop_
_entity.id
_entity.type
_entity.pdbx_description
1 polymer ?
#
loop_
_entity_poly.entity_id
_entity_poly.type
_entity_poly.pdbx_seq_one_letter_code
_entity_poly.pdbx_strand_id
1 'polypeptide(L)'
;AHVVCANTGKVVAVFRERIVPEDFSETLANLGMWYNTALLAPERNTHGLVVVRRLSYDLNYANLYRHVRDNIQQSVTRNVGWHTNQGSKMVLVDELGAALRRGKLKVHCEDTFEELVAFSRKVRGGGNTIYEGKPHDDLVISLGIANMALQHIYVPELKEAEPEGLTMAFFESLIDRASIHQQPYTAGYRAPKTDPGGFVIHA
;
A
#
# COMPACT_ATOMS: atom_id res chain seq x y z
N ALA A 1 -6.72 -6.42 -1.09
CA ALA A 1 -5.92 -5.21 -0.92
C ALA A 1 -4.86 -5.38 0.16
N HIS A 2 -3.71 -4.73 0.00
CA HIS A 2 -2.66 -4.65 1.02
C HIS A 2 -2.41 -3.20 1.41
N VAL A 3 -2.23 -2.95 2.70
CA VAL A 3 -1.74 -1.68 3.22
C VAL A 3 -0.30 -1.85 3.68
N VAL A 4 0.60 -1.09 3.09
CA VAL A 4 2.04 -1.15 3.40
C VAL A 4 2.50 0.18 3.98
N CYS A 5 3.17 0.12 5.12
CA CYS A 5 3.81 1.28 5.71
C CYS A 5 5.11 1.60 4.95
N ALA A 6 5.18 2.78 4.33
CA ALA A 6 6.31 3.17 3.49
C ALA A 6 7.63 3.27 4.27
N ASN A 7 7.59 3.70 5.53
CA ASN A 7 8.78 3.88 6.36
C ASN A 7 9.41 2.55 6.80
N THR A 8 8.58 1.52 7.01
CA THR A 8 9.06 0.26 7.63
C THR A 8 9.00 -0.94 6.70
N GLY A 9 8.29 -0.81 5.56
CA GLY A 9 7.99 -1.90 4.65
C GLY A 9 7.05 -2.97 5.25
N LYS A 10 6.42 -2.71 6.39
CA LYS A 10 5.50 -3.67 7.01
C LYS A 10 4.15 -3.64 6.31
N VAL A 11 3.60 -4.82 6.00
CA VAL A 11 2.19 -4.97 5.68
C VAL A 11 1.42 -4.83 7.00
N VAL A 12 0.61 -3.78 7.11
CA VAL A 12 -0.10 -3.43 8.34
C VAL A 12 -1.58 -3.79 8.30
N ALA A 13 -2.14 -4.01 7.12
CA ALA A 13 -3.48 -4.56 6.93
C ALA A 13 -3.59 -5.31 5.60
N VAL A 14 -4.47 -6.29 5.57
CA VAL A 14 -4.87 -7.02 4.36
C VAL A 14 -6.39 -7.09 4.36
N PHE A 15 -6.99 -6.79 3.20
CA PHE A 15 -8.42 -6.94 2.97
C PHE A 15 -8.64 -7.91 1.81
N ARG A 16 -9.44 -8.94 2.02
CA ARG A 16 -9.80 -9.94 1.02
C ARG A 16 -11.24 -10.35 1.22
N GLU A 17 -12.09 -10.03 0.24
CA GLU A 17 -13.50 -10.41 0.27
C GLU A 17 -14.07 -10.45 -1.15
N ARG A 18 -15.20 -11.15 -1.32
CA ARG A 18 -15.98 -11.15 -2.56
C ARG A 18 -17.10 -10.13 -2.45
N ILE A 19 -16.83 -8.92 -2.89
CA ILE A 19 -17.78 -7.81 -2.91
C ILE A 19 -17.84 -7.19 -4.30
N VAL A 20 -18.88 -6.43 -4.57
CA VAL A 20 -19.00 -5.71 -5.85
C VAL A 20 -17.99 -4.56 -5.93
N PRO A 21 -17.54 -4.16 -7.13
CA PRO A 21 -16.52 -3.11 -7.30
C PRO A 21 -16.90 -1.78 -6.64
N GLU A 22 -18.18 -1.48 -6.57
CA GLU A 22 -18.72 -0.27 -5.96
C GLU A 22 -18.43 -0.23 -4.45
N ASP A 23 -18.78 -1.29 -3.72
CA ASP A 23 -18.54 -1.42 -2.27
C ASP A 23 -17.03 -1.51 -1.97
N PHE A 24 -16.30 -2.17 -2.87
CA PHE A 24 -14.85 -2.24 -2.78
C PHE A 24 -14.20 -0.85 -2.89
N SER A 25 -14.73 0.02 -3.75
CA SER A 25 -14.24 1.40 -3.89
C SER A 25 -14.41 2.19 -2.60
N GLU A 26 -15.56 2.03 -1.93
CA GLU A 26 -15.84 2.68 -0.64
C GLU A 26 -14.94 2.13 0.46
N THR A 27 -14.76 0.80 0.50
CA THR A 27 -13.84 0.16 1.45
C THR A 27 -12.41 0.69 1.30
N LEU A 28 -11.93 0.82 0.05
CA LEU A 28 -10.60 1.36 -0.22
C LEU A 28 -10.46 2.82 0.18
N ALA A 29 -11.45 3.66 -0.15
CA ALA A 29 -11.44 5.05 0.24
C ALA A 29 -11.40 5.20 1.77
N ASN A 30 -12.20 4.42 2.49
CA ASN A 30 -12.24 4.41 3.95
C ASN A 30 -10.90 3.93 4.55
N LEU A 31 -10.33 2.83 4.02
CA LEU A 31 -8.99 2.39 4.42
C LEU A 31 -7.94 3.46 4.15
N GLY A 32 -7.98 4.08 2.97
CA GLY A 32 -7.06 5.14 2.61
C GLY A 32 -7.14 6.32 3.56
N MET A 33 -8.34 6.76 3.91
CA MET A 33 -8.55 7.83 4.88
C MET A 33 -8.07 7.43 6.28
N TRP A 34 -8.33 6.19 6.71
CA TRP A 34 -7.85 5.66 7.99
C TRP A 34 -6.33 5.69 8.11
N TYR A 35 -5.63 5.36 7.03
CA TYR A 35 -4.18 5.39 6.94
C TYR A 35 -3.65 6.74 6.41
N ASN A 36 -4.19 7.84 6.90
CA ASN A 36 -3.72 9.21 6.65
C ASN A 36 -3.70 9.59 5.16
N THR A 37 -4.80 9.34 4.47
CA THR A 37 -4.94 9.58 3.02
C THR A 37 -3.85 8.86 2.22
N ALA A 38 -3.69 7.56 2.51
CA ALA A 38 -2.69 6.72 1.88
C ALA A 38 -2.76 6.76 0.35
N LEU A 39 -1.62 6.54 -0.33
CA LEU A 39 -1.61 6.40 -1.78
C LEU A 39 -2.36 5.14 -2.20
N LEU A 40 -3.48 5.29 -2.91
CA LEU A 40 -4.23 4.17 -3.47
C LEU A 40 -3.75 3.84 -4.88
N ALA A 41 -3.33 2.59 -5.09
CA ALA A 41 -2.88 2.08 -6.39
C ALA A 41 -3.80 0.94 -6.87
N PRO A 42 -5.06 1.22 -7.25
CA PRO A 42 -5.96 0.19 -7.74
C PRO A 42 -5.49 -0.37 -9.08
N GLU A 43 -5.67 -1.66 -9.29
CA GLU A 43 -5.49 -2.26 -10.60
C GLU A 43 -6.63 -1.81 -11.53
N ARG A 44 -6.28 -1.33 -12.73
CA ARG A 44 -7.26 -0.76 -13.68
C ARG A 44 -7.65 -1.69 -14.82
N ASN A 45 -7.56 -2.99 -14.62
CA ASN A 45 -8.02 -3.98 -15.59
C ASN A 45 -9.50 -4.29 -15.37
N THR A 46 -10.26 -4.48 -16.45
CA THR A 46 -11.67 -4.92 -16.44
C THR A 46 -12.52 -4.31 -15.30
N HIS A 47 -12.75 -5.05 -14.21
CA HIS A 47 -13.55 -4.59 -13.06
C HIS A 47 -12.86 -3.45 -12.28
N GLY A 48 -11.55 -3.41 -12.28
CA GLY A 48 -10.77 -2.34 -11.64
C GLY A 48 -11.00 -0.96 -12.26
N LEU A 49 -11.46 -0.88 -13.52
CA LEU A 49 -11.86 0.41 -14.11
C LEU A 49 -13.05 1.04 -13.39
N VAL A 50 -14.01 0.25 -12.89
CA VAL A 50 -15.13 0.75 -12.08
C VAL A 50 -14.61 1.34 -10.78
N VAL A 51 -13.69 0.62 -10.10
CA VAL A 51 -13.05 1.08 -8.87
C VAL A 51 -12.31 2.40 -9.08
N VAL A 52 -11.46 2.48 -10.12
CA VAL A 52 -10.71 3.69 -10.46
C VAL A 52 -11.64 4.87 -10.72
N ARG A 53 -12.73 4.66 -11.50
CA ARG A 53 -13.69 5.70 -11.80
C ARG A 53 -14.37 6.21 -10.53
N ARG A 54 -14.88 5.33 -9.69
CA ARG A 54 -15.56 5.73 -8.45
C ARG A 54 -14.62 6.48 -7.51
N LEU A 55 -13.40 5.97 -7.30
CA LEU A 55 -12.40 6.66 -6.49
C LEU A 55 -12.08 8.06 -7.02
N SER A 56 -11.99 8.20 -8.36
CA SER A 56 -11.57 9.47 -8.98
C SER A 56 -12.68 10.51 -9.06
N TYR A 57 -13.93 10.11 -9.37
CA TYR A 57 -15.00 11.03 -9.70
C TYR A 57 -16.13 11.07 -8.67
N ASP A 58 -16.52 9.91 -8.12
CA ASP A 58 -17.67 9.86 -7.20
C ASP A 58 -17.19 10.14 -5.75
N LEU A 59 -16.09 9.54 -5.34
CA LEU A 59 -15.52 9.68 -4.00
C LEU A 59 -14.47 10.79 -3.90
N ASN A 60 -14.00 11.31 -5.03
CA ASN A 60 -12.97 12.36 -5.11
C ASN A 60 -11.76 12.08 -4.21
N TYR A 61 -11.28 10.84 -4.20
CA TYR A 61 -10.15 10.48 -3.36
C TYR A 61 -8.88 11.19 -3.84
N ALA A 62 -8.23 11.92 -2.93
CA ALA A 62 -7.18 12.87 -3.30
C ALA A 62 -5.86 12.22 -3.77
N ASN A 63 -5.49 11.06 -3.18
CA ASN A 63 -4.16 10.48 -3.34
C ASN A 63 -4.21 9.16 -4.14
N LEU A 64 -4.35 9.27 -5.47
CA LEU A 64 -4.41 8.14 -6.39
C LEU A 64 -3.10 7.99 -7.16
N TYR A 65 -2.60 6.75 -7.22
CA TYR A 65 -1.45 6.38 -8.02
C TYR A 65 -1.69 6.67 -9.51
N ARG A 66 -0.67 7.27 -10.15
CA ARG A 66 -0.67 7.53 -11.59
C ARG A 66 0.50 6.82 -12.22
N HIS A 67 0.22 5.93 -13.15
CA HIS A 67 1.27 5.20 -13.85
C HIS A 67 2.08 6.15 -14.72
N VAL A 68 3.39 6.22 -14.46
CA VAL A 68 4.35 6.96 -15.29
C VAL A 68 4.85 6.01 -16.37
N ARG A 69 4.66 6.36 -17.65
CA ARG A 69 5.33 5.66 -18.75
C ARG A 69 6.70 6.27 -18.94
N ASP A 70 7.74 5.44 -18.94
CA ASP A 70 9.09 5.79 -19.37
C ASP A 70 9.13 5.96 -20.90
N ASN A 71 8.50 7.01 -21.39
CA ASN A 71 8.70 7.45 -22.75
C ASN A 71 9.62 8.68 -22.71
N ILE A 72 10.48 8.79 -23.75
CA ILE A 72 11.50 9.84 -23.99
C ILE A 72 10.97 11.30 -23.82
N GLN A 73 9.69 11.48 -23.67
CA GLN A 73 8.99 12.73 -23.33
C GLN A 73 8.24 12.59 -22.01
N GLN A 74 8.86 12.37 -20.92
CA GLN A 74 8.35 12.44 -19.52
C GLN A 74 6.89 12.90 -19.31
N SER A 75 5.97 12.46 -20.14
CA SER A 75 4.56 12.76 -20.00
C SER A 75 4.00 11.85 -18.92
N VAL A 76 3.78 12.41 -17.74
CA VAL A 76 2.97 11.76 -16.69
C VAL A 76 1.65 11.34 -17.33
N THR A 77 1.47 10.05 -17.56
CA THR A 77 0.21 9.57 -18.14
C THR A 77 -0.90 9.90 -17.15
N ARG A 78 -1.97 10.52 -17.64
CA ARG A 78 -3.15 10.87 -16.83
C ARG A 78 -3.93 9.62 -16.35
N ASN A 79 -3.41 8.44 -16.59
CA ASN A 79 -4.05 7.18 -16.26
C ASN A 79 -3.87 6.86 -14.78
N VAL A 80 -4.92 6.95 -14.02
CA VAL A 80 -5.00 6.53 -12.63
C VAL A 80 -4.97 5.00 -12.55
N GLY A 81 -4.31 4.46 -11.53
CA GLY A 81 -4.23 3.04 -11.26
C GLY A 81 -3.12 2.31 -12.01
N TRP A 82 -2.85 1.09 -11.59
CA TRP A 82 -1.85 0.19 -12.18
C TRP A 82 -2.45 -0.59 -13.35
N HIS A 83 -1.73 -0.73 -14.45
CA HIS A 83 -2.13 -1.55 -15.58
C HIS A 83 -1.26 -2.80 -15.67
N THR A 84 -1.85 -3.96 -15.36
CA THR A 84 -1.19 -5.26 -15.47
C THR A 84 -1.31 -5.79 -16.89
N ASN A 85 -0.16 -6.00 -17.53
CA ASN A 85 0.01 -6.77 -18.75
C ASN A 85 1.16 -7.76 -18.56
N GLN A 86 1.47 -8.59 -19.54
CA GLN A 86 2.51 -9.59 -19.40
C GLN A 86 3.88 -8.99 -19.02
N GLY A 87 4.26 -7.88 -19.63
CA GLY A 87 5.53 -7.20 -19.32
C GLY A 87 5.56 -6.58 -17.93
N SER A 88 4.52 -5.82 -17.57
CA SER A 88 4.44 -5.19 -16.25
C SER A 88 4.29 -6.22 -15.11
N LYS A 89 3.61 -7.37 -15.36
CA LYS A 89 3.52 -8.47 -14.40
C LYS A 89 4.89 -9.10 -14.12
N MET A 90 5.73 -9.25 -15.15
CA MET A 90 7.10 -9.78 -14.98
C MET A 90 7.93 -8.87 -14.08
N VAL A 91 7.97 -7.58 -14.39
CA VAL A 91 8.71 -6.58 -13.61
C VAL A 91 8.19 -6.53 -12.16
N LEU A 92 6.88 -6.51 -11.99
CA LEU A 92 6.22 -6.49 -10.68
C LEU A 92 6.65 -7.69 -9.81
N VAL A 93 6.67 -8.90 -10.37
CA VAL A 93 7.03 -10.12 -9.64
C VAL A 93 8.53 -10.16 -9.32
N ASP A 94 9.37 -9.75 -10.25
CA ASP A 94 10.83 -9.72 -10.05
C ASP A 94 11.20 -8.69 -8.96
N GLU A 95 10.60 -7.49 -8.98
CA GLU A 95 10.79 -6.45 -7.96
C GLU A 95 10.23 -6.86 -6.60
N LEU A 96 9.05 -7.50 -6.55
CA LEU A 96 8.50 -8.05 -5.32
C LEU A 96 9.43 -9.09 -4.70
N GLY A 97 9.92 -10.04 -5.53
CA GLY A 97 10.88 -11.04 -5.08
C GLY A 97 12.20 -10.42 -4.57
N ALA A 98 12.67 -9.37 -5.22
CA ALA A 98 13.86 -8.64 -4.78
C ALA A 98 13.62 -7.91 -3.44
N ALA A 99 12.47 -7.27 -3.27
CA ALA A 99 12.10 -6.56 -2.03
C ALA A 99 11.98 -7.52 -0.84
N LEU A 100 11.35 -8.69 -1.04
CA LEU A 100 11.23 -9.73 -0.01
C LEU A 100 12.61 -10.29 0.39
N ARG A 101 13.47 -10.64 -0.57
CA ARG A 101 14.81 -11.15 -0.28
C ARG A 101 15.69 -10.15 0.46
N ARG A 102 15.52 -8.85 0.18
CA ARG A 102 16.27 -7.76 0.84
C ARG A 102 15.68 -7.35 2.19
N GLY A 103 14.56 -7.96 2.62
CA GLY A 103 13.87 -7.59 3.85
C GLY A 103 13.21 -6.20 3.81
N LYS A 104 13.04 -5.62 2.62
CA LYS A 104 12.36 -4.32 2.44
C LYS A 104 10.85 -4.42 2.67
N LEU A 105 10.27 -5.59 2.41
CA LEU A 105 8.88 -5.89 2.72
C LEU A 105 8.81 -6.95 3.82
N LYS A 106 7.88 -6.75 4.77
CA LYS A 106 7.64 -7.63 5.91
C LYS A 106 6.18 -8.05 5.91
N VAL A 107 5.93 -9.32 5.57
CA VAL A 107 4.60 -9.91 5.46
C VAL A 107 4.31 -10.72 6.72
N HIS A 108 3.15 -10.48 7.35
CA HIS A 108 2.71 -11.18 8.56
C HIS A 108 1.37 -11.91 8.34
N CYS A 109 0.73 -11.74 7.17
CA CYS A 109 -0.53 -12.38 6.82
C CYS A 109 -0.24 -13.78 6.28
N GLU A 110 -0.84 -14.79 6.90
CA GLU A 110 -0.69 -16.21 6.52
C GLU A 110 -1.19 -16.46 5.10
N ASP A 111 -2.40 -15.98 4.75
CA ASP A 111 -2.97 -16.15 3.40
C ASP A 111 -2.02 -15.59 2.32
N THR A 112 -1.44 -14.42 2.57
CA THR A 112 -0.48 -13.81 1.63
C THR A 112 0.78 -14.66 1.49
N PHE A 113 1.26 -15.20 2.61
CA PHE A 113 2.44 -16.07 2.61
C PHE A 113 2.17 -17.39 1.87
N GLU A 114 1.01 -18.00 2.07
CA GLU A 114 0.60 -19.21 1.35
C GLU A 114 0.53 -18.99 -0.17
N GLU A 115 -0.08 -17.87 -0.60
CA GLU A 115 -0.10 -17.53 -2.03
C GLU A 115 1.31 -17.28 -2.59
N LEU A 116 2.19 -16.60 -1.82
CA LEU A 116 3.59 -16.39 -2.24
C LEU A 116 4.36 -17.70 -2.41
N VAL A 117 4.15 -18.66 -1.52
CA VAL A 117 4.78 -20.00 -1.61
C VAL A 117 4.23 -20.79 -2.80
N ALA A 118 2.92 -20.70 -3.05
CA ALA A 118 2.27 -21.38 -4.17
C ALA A 118 2.57 -20.72 -5.54
N PHE A 119 3.05 -19.48 -5.53
CA PHE A 119 3.32 -18.72 -6.74
C PHE A 119 4.56 -19.22 -7.46
N SER A 120 4.39 -19.63 -8.70
CA SER A 120 5.45 -20.27 -9.46
C SER A 120 5.73 -19.61 -10.81
N ARG A 121 6.99 -19.67 -11.20
CA ARG A 121 7.44 -19.31 -12.54
C ARG A 121 7.39 -20.55 -13.44
N LYS A 122 6.62 -20.48 -14.53
CA LYS A 122 6.60 -21.52 -15.56
C LYS A 122 7.19 -20.99 -16.86
N VAL A 123 8.08 -21.77 -17.47
CA VAL A 123 8.60 -21.50 -18.81
C VAL A 123 7.82 -22.36 -19.79
N ARG A 124 7.06 -21.72 -20.68
CA ARG A 124 6.41 -22.41 -21.81
C ARG A 124 7.40 -22.64 -22.98
N GLY A 125 7.10 -23.63 -23.79
CA GLY A 125 7.87 -23.88 -25.04
C GLY A 125 7.97 -22.59 -25.88
N GLY A 126 9.17 -22.25 -26.32
CA GLY A 126 9.46 -20.97 -27.01
C GLY A 126 10.06 -19.87 -26.11
N GLY A 127 10.40 -20.17 -24.86
CA GLY A 127 11.09 -19.23 -23.97
C GLY A 127 10.19 -18.23 -23.25
N ASN A 128 8.87 -18.27 -23.48
CA ASN A 128 7.92 -17.40 -22.79
C ASN A 128 7.75 -17.77 -21.31
N THR A 129 8.07 -16.86 -20.45
CA THR A 129 7.88 -17.02 -18.99
C THR A 129 6.47 -16.60 -18.59
N ILE A 130 5.80 -17.44 -17.81
CA ILE A 130 4.51 -17.14 -17.20
C ILE A 130 4.66 -17.24 -15.69
N TYR A 131 4.09 -16.26 -14.99
CA TYR A 131 3.98 -16.24 -13.54
C TYR A 131 2.51 -16.50 -13.17
N GLU A 132 2.25 -17.54 -12.41
CA GLU A 132 0.90 -17.86 -11.96
C GLU A 132 0.91 -18.49 -10.57
N GLY A 133 -0.08 -18.13 -9.75
CA GLY A 133 -0.43 -18.80 -8.51
C GLY A 133 -1.52 -19.84 -8.74
N LYS A 134 -1.57 -20.86 -7.91
CA LYS A 134 -2.66 -21.83 -7.88
C LYS A 134 -3.12 -22.04 -6.44
N PRO A 135 -4.40 -21.89 -6.17
CA PRO A 135 -5.53 -21.59 -7.07
C PRO A 135 -5.70 -20.08 -7.40
N HIS A 136 -5.08 -19.17 -6.65
CA HIS A 136 -5.19 -17.71 -6.77
C HIS A 136 -3.83 -17.05 -6.74
N ASP A 137 -3.71 -15.84 -7.30
CA ASP A 137 -2.52 -14.97 -7.23
C ASP A 137 -2.86 -13.52 -6.86
N ASP A 138 -4.09 -13.29 -6.40
CA ASP A 138 -4.62 -11.95 -6.13
C ASP A 138 -3.82 -11.22 -5.05
N LEU A 139 -3.46 -11.90 -3.97
CA LEU A 139 -2.67 -11.30 -2.89
C LEU A 139 -1.22 -11.05 -3.32
N VAL A 140 -0.63 -11.92 -4.13
CA VAL A 140 0.73 -11.71 -4.68
C VAL A 140 0.75 -10.49 -5.58
N ILE A 141 -0.21 -10.36 -6.50
CA ILE A 141 -0.32 -9.21 -7.40
C ILE A 141 -0.59 -7.93 -6.61
N SER A 142 -1.53 -7.98 -5.67
CA SER A 142 -1.86 -6.86 -4.79
C SER A 142 -0.63 -6.35 -4.02
N LEU A 143 0.13 -7.25 -3.39
CA LEU A 143 1.37 -6.88 -2.69
C LEU A 143 2.43 -6.34 -3.64
N GLY A 144 2.56 -6.94 -4.84
CA GLY A 144 3.49 -6.48 -5.86
C GLY A 144 3.20 -5.06 -6.33
N ILE A 145 1.93 -4.72 -6.58
CA ILE A 145 1.55 -3.36 -6.97
C ILE A 145 1.80 -2.38 -5.82
N ALA A 146 1.51 -2.76 -4.57
CA ALA A 146 1.85 -1.94 -3.42
C ALA A 146 3.36 -1.67 -3.34
N ASN A 147 4.21 -2.68 -3.58
CA ASN A 147 5.66 -2.53 -3.65
C ASN A 147 6.11 -1.57 -4.76
N MET A 148 5.50 -1.66 -5.94
CA MET A 148 5.80 -0.73 -7.03
C MET A 148 5.38 0.70 -6.71
N ALA A 149 4.23 0.87 -6.07
CA ALA A 149 3.72 2.18 -5.68
C ALA A 149 4.57 2.85 -4.58
N LEU A 150 5.23 2.09 -3.71
CA LEU A 150 6.16 2.62 -2.70
C LEU A 150 7.28 3.47 -3.32
N GLN A 151 7.72 3.17 -4.54
CA GLN A 151 8.77 3.93 -5.22
C GLN A 151 8.34 5.37 -5.59
N HIS A 152 7.04 5.65 -5.53
CA HIS A 152 6.46 6.95 -5.83
C HIS A 152 6.10 7.78 -4.59
N ILE A 153 6.40 7.26 -3.40
CA ILE A 153 6.17 7.96 -2.13
C ILE A 153 7.49 8.59 -1.67
N TYR A 154 7.43 9.90 -1.40
CA TYR A 154 8.49 10.54 -0.64
C TYR A 154 8.37 10.13 0.83
N VAL A 155 9.35 9.39 1.31
CA VAL A 155 9.50 9.07 2.72
C VAL A 155 10.53 10.04 3.30
N PRO A 156 10.13 11.02 4.13
CA PRO A 156 11.10 11.86 4.80
C PRO A 156 11.98 10.98 5.69
N GLU A 157 13.29 11.18 5.65
CA GLU A 157 14.19 10.57 6.62
C GLU A 157 13.74 11.01 8.02
N LEU A 158 13.20 10.06 8.78
CA LEU A 158 13.02 10.28 10.21
C LEU A 158 14.44 10.39 10.78
N LYS A 159 14.88 11.61 11.05
CA LYS A 159 16.03 11.78 11.95
C LYS A 159 15.58 11.10 13.24
N GLU A 160 16.24 10.01 13.59
CA GLU A 160 16.11 9.47 14.95
C GLU A 160 16.34 10.67 15.87
N ALA A 161 15.32 11.06 16.60
CA ALA A 161 15.50 12.03 17.65
C ALA A 161 16.55 11.40 18.56
N GLU A 162 17.70 12.03 18.68
CA GLU A 162 18.67 11.60 19.68
C GLU A 162 17.88 11.47 20.99
N PRO A 163 18.00 10.33 21.70
CA PRO A 163 17.26 10.17 22.95
C PRO A 163 17.66 11.36 23.81
N GLU A 164 16.73 12.30 23.96
CA GLU A 164 16.88 13.39 24.90
C GLU A 164 17.24 12.72 26.22
N GLY A 165 18.47 12.93 26.68
CA GLY A 165 18.96 12.29 27.89
C GLY A 165 17.89 12.45 28.98
N LEU A 166 17.75 11.44 29.87
CA LEU A 166 16.78 11.39 30.96
C LEU A 166 16.92 12.63 31.86
N THR A 167 16.49 13.77 31.37
CA THR A 167 16.48 15.04 32.04
C THR A 167 15.14 15.23 32.78
N MET A 168 15.10 16.02 33.83
CA MET A 168 13.84 16.35 34.52
C MET A 168 12.81 16.95 33.55
N ALA A 169 13.24 17.72 32.55
CA ALA A 169 12.37 18.24 31.48
C ALA A 169 11.73 17.14 30.65
N PHE A 170 12.40 16.04 30.44
CA PHE A 170 11.82 14.87 29.75
C PHE A 170 10.72 14.22 30.59
N PHE A 171 10.93 14.05 31.92
CA PHE A 171 9.90 13.51 32.80
C PHE A 171 8.71 14.46 32.96
N GLU A 172 8.94 15.76 33.03
CA GLU A 172 7.88 16.77 33.05
C GLU A 172 7.04 16.71 31.78
N SER A 173 7.66 16.55 30.60
CA SER A 173 6.95 16.39 29.32
C SER A 173 6.10 15.12 29.27
N LEU A 174 6.53 14.03 29.93
CA LEU A 174 5.75 12.80 30.04
C LEU A 174 4.57 12.94 30.96
N ILE A 175 4.73 13.69 32.09
CA ILE A 175 3.65 13.98 33.06
C ILE A 175 2.60 14.86 32.39
N ASP A 176 2.98 15.89 31.66
CA ASP A 176 2.05 16.75 30.92
C ASP A 176 1.28 15.97 29.85
N ARG A 177 1.94 15.05 29.10
CA ARG A 177 1.27 14.16 28.16
C ARG A 177 0.30 13.19 28.84
N ALA A 178 0.65 12.67 30.01
CA ALA A 178 -0.23 11.79 30.78
C ALA A 178 -1.45 12.56 31.37
N SER A 179 -1.28 13.81 31.73
CA SER A 179 -2.36 14.67 32.25
C SER A 179 -3.41 15.01 31.17
N ILE A 180 -3.01 15.11 29.91
CA ILE A 180 -3.91 15.37 28.79
C ILE A 180 -4.84 14.17 28.52
N HIS A 181 -4.46 12.96 28.91
CA HIS A 181 -5.29 11.75 28.74
C HIS A 181 -6.35 11.55 29.84
N GLN A 182 -6.43 12.41 30.84
CA GLN A 182 -7.45 12.32 31.90
C GLN A 182 -8.71 13.16 31.63
N GLN A 183 -8.88 13.73 30.44
CA GLN A 183 -10.16 14.35 30.09
C GLN A 183 -11.20 13.28 29.73
N PRO A 184 -12.44 13.37 30.26
CA PRO A 184 -13.47 12.40 29.98
C PRO A 184 -13.80 12.37 28.47
N TYR A 185 -13.87 11.20 27.90
CA TYR A 185 -14.27 10.94 26.52
C TYR A 185 -15.64 11.58 26.24
N THR A 186 -15.66 12.76 25.68
CA THR A 186 -16.84 13.27 25.00
C THR A 186 -16.72 12.87 23.53
N ALA A 187 -17.75 12.19 23.04
CA ALA A 187 -17.83 11.55 21.76
C ALA A 187 -17.40 12.45 20.59
N GLY A 188 -16.24 12.20 20.05
CA GLY A 188 -15.68 12.75 18.84
C GLY A 188 -14.40 12.02 18.53
N TYR A 189 -14.51 10.90 17.83
CA TYR A 189 -13.36 10.10 17.41
C TYR A 189 -12.47 10.93 16.50
N ARG A 190 -11.42 11.54 17.06
CA ARG A 190 -10.33 12.11 16.27
C ARG A 190 -9.29 11.01 16.10
N ALA A 191 -9.07 10.60 14.86
CA ALA A 191 -7.96 9.70 14.53
C ALA A 191 -6.66 10.17 15.18
N PRO A 192 -5.86 9.28 15.78
CA PRO A 192 -4.57 9.66 16.34
C PRO A 192 -3.74 10.34 15.26
N LYS A 193 -3.09 11.44 15.57
CA LYS A 193 -2.05 12.03 14.73
C LYS A 193 -0.90 11.04 14.73
N THR A 194 -0.97 10.10 13.81
CA THR A 194 0.14 9.19 13.52
C THR A 194 1.22 9.97 12.81
N ASP A 195 2.48 9.60 13.07
CA ASP A 195 3.68 10.03 12.36
C ASP A 195 3.44 10.22 10.85
N PRO A 196 4.15 11.14 10.18
CA PRO A 196 4.01 11.40 8.74
C PRO A 196 4.58 10.27 7.88
N GLY A 197 4.40 9.02 8.29
CA GLY A 197 4.71 7.84 7.49
C GLY A 197 3.71 7.68 6.36
N GLY A 198 4.17 7.72 5.12
CA GLY A 198 3.34 7.42 3.97
C GLY A 198 2.91 5.95 3.94
N PHE A 199 1.66 5.68 3.57
CA PHE A 199 1.11 4.34 3.36
C PHE A 199 0.69 4.15 1.91
N VAL A 200 0.80 2.92 1.42
CA VAL A 200 0.29 2.51 0.11
C VAL A 200 -0.78 1.46 0.32
N ILE A 201 -1.92 1.67 -0.31
CA ILE A 201 -3.00 0.67 -0.39
C ILE A 201 -3.15 0.25 -1.84
N HIS A 202 -3.14 -1.06 -2.05
CA HIS A 202 -3.49 -1.65 -3.34
C HIS A 202 -4.79 -2.46 -3.21
N ALA A 203 -5.64 -2.28 -4.18
CA ALA A 203 -6.90 -2.98 -4.41
C ALA A 203 -6.81 -3.92 -5.58
#